data_d6678f827291903709666857663f1d5b
#
_entry.id   d6678f827291903709666857663f1d5b
#
_cell.length_a   1.000
_cell.length_b   1.000
_cell.length_c   1.000
_cell.angle_alpha   90.00
_cell.angle_beta   90.00
_cell.angle_gamma   90.00
#
_symmetry.space_group_name_H-M   'P 1'
#
loop_
_entity.id
_entity.type
_entity.pdbx_description
1 polymer ?
#
loop_
_entity_poly.entity_id
_entity_poly.type
_entity_poly.pdbx_seq_one_letter_code
_entity_poly.pdbx_strand_id
1 'polypeptide(L)'
;LITFLLLAAAPALVNGVSTYPPAESGCVLIPEGDTLRAEAAAPVDWYLLAPLPGHYGNLRPGGRPLGLGVDTLAYSIRALAGDAYSVSISPPAGTSYLAAGAPAAGGTLRTAEPPQVLFPGTVVQVAVRGGDDYLGYLEEMLGTPFLMAPRLTPGGSHQADSRLGCDCAGLAVYGRRRMGREVEYLGPGGLDRYLEPLFPDPLLPDSLSPAIFRGPEGDSLPVGPGGLMPGDIVHFGEQVSVFARDLGARGVFDSDDLLLQSWFDGAGYWTVRECGFFRRPLRVFRWAEGY
;
A
#
# COMPACT_ATOMS: atom_id res chain seq x y z
N LEU A 1 -4.43 8.57 21.70
CA LEU A 1 -4.61 9.92 21.15
C LEU A 1 -3.24 10.49 20.78
N ILE A 2 -3.02 10.75 19.51
CA ILE A 2 -1.75 11.28 18.97
C ILE A 2 -1.94 12.75 18.62
N THR A 3 -1.14 13.64 19.18
CA THR A 3 -1.24 15.08 18.95
C THR A 3 -0.05 15.57 18.14
N PHE A 4 -0.31 16.28 17.04
CA PHE A 4 0.68 16.95 16.22
C PHE A 4 0.51 18.45 16.25
N LEU A 5 1.60 19.19 16.24
CA LEU A 5 1.62 20.61 16.06
C LEU A 5 2.07 20.95 14.62
N LEU A 6 1.14 21.45 13.80
CA LEU A 6 1.45 22.04 12.49
C LEU A 6 1.72 23.54 12.70
N LEU A 7 2.99 23.92 12.72
CA LEU A 7 3.38 25.33 12.71
C LEU A 7 3.35 25.86 11.28
N ALA A 8 2.92 27.08 11.07
CA ALA A 8 2.91 27.77 9.78
C ALA A 8 4.30 27.90 9.11
N ALA A 9 5.35 27.32 9.70
CA ALA A 9 6.72 27.32 9.18
C ALA A 9 7.48 26.00 9.35
N ALA A 10 6.97 25.04 10.12
CA ALA A 10 7.49 23.66 10.23
C ALA A 10 6.53 22.81 11.08
N PRO A 11 6.24 21.55 10.73
CA PRO A 11 5.51 20.66 11.62
C PRO A 11 6.36 20.37 12.86
N ALA A 12 5.88 20.71 14.03
CA ALA A 12 6.46 20.29 15.30
C ALA A 12 5.61 19.16 15.89
N LEU A 13 6.24 18.02 16.13
CA LEU A 13 5.63 16.89 16.84
C LEU A 13 5.48 17.22 18.32
N VAL A 14 4.27 17.13 18.85
CA VAL A 14 4.01 17.23 20.28
C VAL A 14 3.33 15.95 20.77
N ASN A 15 4.11 15.21 21.55
CA ASN A 15 3.73 14.11 22.43
C ASN A 15 3.27 12.75 21.85
N GLY A 16 4.15 11.80 21.96
CA GLY A 16 3.79 10.43 22.31
C GLY A 16 3.67 9.43 21.17
N VAL A 17 4.18 9.72 20.00
CA VAL A 17 4.26 8.72 18.92
C VAL A 17 5.68 8.22 18.80
N SER A 18 5.82 6.91 18.81
CA SER A 18 6.98 6.21 18.31
C SER A 18 7.18 6.62 16.85
N THR A 19 8.02 7.61 16.61
CA THR A 19 8.49 7.94 15.26
C THR A 19 9.37 6.81 14.81
N TYR A 20 8.86 5.98 13.95
CA TYR A 20 9.67 5.07 13.18
C TYR A 20 10.40 5.87 12.12
N PRO A 21 11.65 5.45 11.81
CA PRO A 21 12.81 6.29 11.74
C PRO A 21 12.41 7.68 11.28
N PRO A 22 12.99 8.75 11.78
CA PRO A 22 12.53 10.09 11.49
C PRO A 22 12.35 10.19 9.99
N ALA A 23 11.11 10.13 9.57
CA ALA A 23 10.83 10.18 8.18
C ALA A 23 11.30 11.55 7.74
N GLU A 24 12.29 11.61 6.89
CA GLU A 24 12.64 12.78 6.10
C GLU A 24 11.41 13.37 5.40
N SER A 25 10.26 12.70 5.51
CA SER A 25 9.03 12.92 4.74
C SER A 25 7.84 13.45 5.53
N GLY A 26 7.92 13.71 6.85
CA GLY A 26 6.73 14.18 7.59
C GLY A 26 5.53 13.20 7.52
N CYS A 27 5.78 11.90 7.65
CA CYS A 27 4.74 10.88 7.71
C CYS A 27 4.41 10.51 9.16
N VAL A 28 3.13 10.39 9.45
CA VAL A 28 2.60 9.94 10.73
C VAL A 28 2.05 8.54 10.57
N LEU A 29 2.42 7.65 11.47
CA LEU A 29 1.95 6.27 11.51
C LEU A 29 0.98 6.09 12.67
N ILE A 30 -0.21 5.60 12.39
CA ILE A 30 -1.23 5.31 13.40
C ILE A 30 -1.83 3.91 13.18
N PRO A 31 -2.17 3.18 14.24
CA PRO A 31 -3.02 1.98 14.15
C PRO A 31 -4.43 2.34 13.68
N GLU A 32 -5.10 1.42 13.01
CA GLU A 32 -6.50 1.57 12.64
C GLU A 32 -7.37 1.69 13.90
N GLY A 33 -8.35 2.58 13.84
CA GLY A 33 -9.22 2.89 14.98
C GLY A 33 -8.67 3.96 15.92
N ASP A 34 -7.38 4.31 15.81
CA ASP A 34 -6.82 5.40 16.58
C ASP A 34 -7.21 6.78 16.00
N THR A 35 -7.14 7.78 16.87
CA THR A 35 -7.42 9.16 16.50
C THR A 35 -6.15 9.98 16.45
N LEU A 36 -5.90 10.59 15.29
CA LEU A 36 -4.88 11.61 15.10
C LEU A 36 -5.45 12.97 15.45
N ARG A 37 -4.77 13.69 16.35
CA ARG A 37 -5.03 15.11 16.62
C ARG A 37 -3.91 15.96 16.05
N ALA A 38 -4.28 16.96 15.25
CA ALA A 38 -3.35 17.95 14.72
C ALA A 38 -3.69 19.33 15.27
N GLU A 39 -2.66 20.15 15.50
CA GLU A 39 -2.76 21.52 16.01
C GLU A 39 -1.95 22.45 15.13
N ALA A 40 -2.46 23.69 14.95
CA ALA A 40 -1.80 24.75 14.21
C ALA A 40 -1.55 25.96 15.12
N ALA A 41 -0.42 26.63 14.93
CA ALA A 41 -0.08 27.83 15.68
C ALA A 41 -0.87 29.08 15.27
N ALA A 42 -1.47 29.05 14.07
CA ALA A 42 -2.33 30.10 13.53
C ALA A 42 -3.63 29.50 13.01
N PRO A 43 -4.72 30.28 12.90
CA PRO A 43 -5.97 29.78 12.35
C PRO A 43 -5.82 29.26 10.93
N VAL A 44 -6.30 28.04 10.68
CA VAL A 44 -6.28 27.38 9.37
C VAL A 44 -7.58 26.63 9.13
N ASP A 45 -7.90 26.42 7.85
CA ASP A 45 -8.89 25.43 7.45
C ASP A 45 -8.20 24.06 7.29
N TRP A 46 -8.86 23.01 7.75
CA TRP A 46 -8.32 21.67 7.73
C TRP A 46 -8.95 20.82 6.62
N TYR A 47 -8.12 20.05 5.94
CA TYR A 47 -8.54 19.17 4.84
C TYR A 47 -7.89 17.80 4.97
N LEU A 48 -8.66 16.76 4.61
CA LEU A 48 -8.15 15.42 4.36
C LEU A 48 -8.11 15.17 2.85
N LEU A 49 -6.95 14.77 2.37
CA LEU A 49 -6.76 14.32 1.00
C LEU A 49 -6.65 12.80 1.02
N ALA A 50 -7.58 12.13 0.33
CA ALA A 50 -7.55 10.69 0.16
C ALA A 50 -7.21 10.36 -1.31
N PRO A 51 -6.25 9.44 -1.55
CA PRO A 51 -5.94 8.98 -2.90
C PRO A 51 -7.20 8.47 -3.61
N LEU A 52 -7.28 8.71 -4.91
CA LEU A 52 -8.32 8.19 -5.80
C LEU A 52 -7.71 7.12 -6.71
N PRO A 53 -7.71 5.84 -6.31
CA PRO A 53 -7.25 4.73 -7.14
C PRO A 53 -7.96 4.73 -8.51
N GLY A 54 -7.31 4.22 -9.55
CA GLY A 54 -7.85 4.23 -10.92
C GLY A 54 -7.65 5.55 -11.66
N HIS A 55 -7.10 6.57 -11.02
CA HIS A 55 -6.80 7.88 -11.63
C HIS A 55 -5.30 8.10 -11.83
N TYR A 56 -4.48 7.07 -11.56
CA TYR A 56 -3.03 7.16 -11.69
C TYR A 56 -2.58 6.83 -13.10
N GLY A 57 -1.92 7.77 -13.76
CA GLY A 57 -1.27 7.55 -15.05
C GLY A 57 0.14 6.97 -14.83
N ASN A 58 0.22 5.69 -14.45
CA ASN A 58 1.48 5.07 -14.01
C ASN A 58 2.45 4.69 -15.14
N LEU A 59 1.97 4.67 -16.37
CA LEU A 59 2.80 4.42 -17.56
C LEU A 59 2.53 5.47 -18.62
N ARG A 60 3.60 5.97 -19.22
CA ARG A 60 3.49 6.79 -20.45
C ARG A 60 3.04 5.93 -21.64
N PRO A 61 2.42 6.54 -22.64
CA PRO A 61 2.22 5.86 -23.91
C PRO A 61 3.51 5.20 -24.39
N GLY A 62 3.44 3.90 -24.72
CA GLY A 62 4.62 3.10 -25.06
C GLY A 62 5.25 2.33 -23.90
N GLY A 63 4.59 2.29 -22.72
CA GLY A 63 5.01 1.44 -21.61
C GLY A 63 6.27 1.92 -20.87
N ARG A 64 6.66 3.18 -21.03
CA ARG A 64 7.84 3.72 -20.31
C ARG A 64 7.46 4.00 -18.86
N PRO A 65 8.26 3.52 -17.88
CA PRO A 65 8.06 3.88 -16.48
C PRO A 65 8.11 5.40 -16.31
N LEU A 66 7.18 5.92 -15.57
CA LEU A 66 7.23 7.28 -15.09
C LEU A 66 8.20 7.31 -13.91
N GLY A 67 9.22 8.13 -13.95
CA GLY A 67 10.23 8.23 -12.88
C GLY A 67 9.60 8.37 -11.48
N LEU A 68 10.02 9.37 -10.72
CA LEU A 68 9.37 9.73 -9.46
C LEU A 68 7.98 10.34 -9.70
N GLY A 69 7.78 11.03 -10.83
CA GLY A 69 6.50 11.58 -11.21
C GLY A 69 5.66 10.53 -11.92
N VAL A 70 4.48 10.27 -11.46
CA VAL A 70 3.39 9.67 -12.23
C VAL A 70 2.75 10.80 -13.04
N ASP A 71 2.29 10.51 -14.25
CA ASP A 71 1.71 11.56 -15.10
C ASP A 71 0.53 12.26 -14.42
N THR A 72 -0.20 11.54 -13.56
CA THR A 72 -1.28 12.13 -12.78
C THR A 72 -1.52 11.31 -11.51
N LEU A 73 -1.36 11.94 -10.37
CA LEU A 73 -1.93 11.53 -9.09
C LEU A 73 -3.24 12.27 -8.88
N ALA A 74 -4.23 11.62 -8.32
CA ALA A 74 -5.51 12.25 -8.00
C ALA A 74 -5.88 11.99 -6.54
N TYR A 75 -6.36 13.03 -5.89
CA TYR A 75 -6.80 13.01 -4.50
C TYR A 75 -8.15 13.70 -4.37
N SER A 76 -9.07 13.07 -3.66
CA SER A 76 -10.26 13.78 -3.17
C SER A 76 -9.87 14.73 -2.05
N ILE A 77 -10.46 15.91 -2.02
CA ILE A 77 -10.26 16.90 -0.97
C ILE A 77 -11.56 16.99 -0.18
N ARG A 78 -11.47 16.72 1.13
CA ARG A 78 -12.59 16.83 2.04
C ARG A 78 -12.26 17.80 3.16
N ALA A 79 -13.06 18.88 3.30
CA ALA A 79 -12.98 19.76 4.46
C ALA A 79 -13.31 18.98 5.73
N LEU A 80 -12.59 19.26 6.79
CA LEU A 80 -12.76 18.64 8.08
C LEU A 80 -13.47 19.59 9.04
N ALA A 81 -14.40 19.06 9.83
CA ALA A 81 -14.98 19.77 10.94
C ALA A 81 -13.95 19.80 12.10
N GLY A 82 -13.56 20.97 12.50
CA GLY A 82 -12.63 21.23 13.59
C GLY A 82 -12.69 22.71 13.98
N ASP A 83 -11.96 23.09 15.00
CA ASP A 83 -11.71 24.51 15.23
C ASP A 83 -10.53 24.98 14.35
N ALA A 84 -10.36 26.30 14.25
CA ALA A 84 -9.31 26.87 13.41
C ALA A 84 -7.88 26.54 13.88
N TYR A 85 -7.71 26.00 15.06
CA TYR A 85 -6.40 25.67 15.66
C TYR A 85 -6.19 24.19 15.82
N SER A 86 -7.23 23.35 15.76
CA SER A 86 -7.07 21.90 15.92
C SER A 86 -8.11 21.09 15.16
N VAL A 87 -7.70 19.88 14.79
CA VAL A 87 -8.58 18.88 14.19
C VAL A 87 -8.26 17.49 14.71
N SER A 88 -9.28 16.65 14.83
CA SER A 88 -9.14 15.23 15.14
C SER A 88 -9.70 14.39 14.01
N ILE A 89 -8.95 13.39 13.57
CA ILE A 89 -9.32 12.49 12.47
C ILE A 89 -9.05 11.04 12.84
N SER A 90 -9.88 10.14 12.33
CA SER A 90 -9.67 8.69 12.39
C SER A 90 -9.81 8.15 10.97
N PRO A 91 -8.75 8.22 10.15
CA PRO A 91 -8.79 7.74 8.78
C PRO A 91 -8.80 6.21 8.74
N PRO A 92 -9.35 5.60 7.68
CA PRO A 92 -9.28 4.15 7.48
C PRO A 92 -7.83 3.72 7.21
N ALA A 93 -7.58 2.40 7.22
CA ALA A 93 -6.30 1.83 6.81
C ALA A 93 -5.86 2.35 5.44
N GLY A 94 -4.58 2.60 5.30
CA GLY A 94 -3.97 3.15 4.09
C GLY A 94 -3.29 4.50 4.27
N THR A 95 -2.85 5.06 3.15
CA THR A 95 -2.18 6.36 3.10
C THR A 95 -3.15 7.46 2.72
N SER A 96 -3.20 8.52 3.53
CA SER A 96 -3.91 9.76 3.28
C SER A 96 -3.04 10.96 3.64
N TYR A 97 -3.54 12.19 3.46
CA TYR A 97 -2.78 13.40 3.78
C TYR A 97 -3.66 14.38 4.50
N LEU A 98 -3.15 14.91 5.62
CA LEU A 98 -3.78 15.98 6.37
C LEU A 98 -3.15 17.31 5.93
N ALA A 99 -3.97 18.27 5.51
CA ALA A 99 -3.54 19.57 5.06
C ALA A 99 -4.08 20.71 5.96
N ALA A 100 -3.22 21.65 6.28
CA ALA A 100 -3.57 22.94 6.88
C ALA A 100 -3.60 24.00 5.77
N GLY A 101 -4.80 24.47 5.43
CA GLY A 101 -5.05 25.31 4.26
C GLY A 101 -5.47 24.52 3.02
N ALA A 102 -6.25 25.15 2.14
CA ALA A 102 -6.77 24.50 0.94
C ALA A 102 -5.65 24.24 -0.08
N PRO A 103 -5.32 22.96 -0.40
CA PRO A 103 -4.29 22.64 -1.38
C PRO A 103 -4.72 22.94 -2.82
N ALA A 104 -6.04 23.05 -3.08
CA ALA A 104 -6.60 23.44 -4.37
C ALA A 104 -8.04 23.94 -4.20
N ALA A 105 -8.50 24.76 -5.14
CA ALA A 105 -9.91 25.11 -5.25
C ALA A 105 -10.68 23.95 -5.90
N GLY A 106 -11.66 23.38 -5.19
CA GLY A 106 -12.49 22.30 -5.69
C GLY A 106 -12.21 20.94 -5.05
N GLY A 107 -13.08 19.97 -5.33
CA GLY A 107 -13.12 18.68 -4.64
C GLY A 107 -12.03 17.67 -5.01
N THR A 108 -11.13 17.98 -5.95
CA THR A 108 -10.07 17.04 -6.40
C THR A 108 -8.77 17.79 -6.66
N LEU A 109 -7.68 17.31 -6.07
CA LEU A 109 -6.32 17.70 -6.44
C LEU A 109 -5.79 16.73 -7.49
N ARG A 110 -5.29 17.25 -8.61
CA ARG A 110 -4.53 16.49 -9.60
C ARG A 110 -3.11 17.02 -9.66
N THR A 111 -2.12 16.14 -9.63
CA THR A 111 -0.73 16.51 -9.50
C THR A 111 0.21 15.43 -10.02
N ALA A 112 1.43 15.78 -10.38
CA ALA A 112 2.49 14.86 -10.76
C ALA A 112 3.30 14.37 -9.57
N GLU A 113 3.21 15.03 -8.41
CA GLU A 113 3.98 14.71 -7.20
C GLU A 113 3.03 14.49 -6.00
N PRO A 114 3.41 13.68 -5.02
CA PRO A 114 2.62 13.51 -3.78
C PRO A 114 2.42 14.84 -3.04
N PRO A 115 1.27 15.04 -2.36
CA PRO A 115 0.91 16.31 -1.74
C PRO A 115 1.94 16.86 -0.75
N GLN A 116 2.60 16.01 0.05
CA GLN A 116 3.62 16.46 0.99
C GLN A 116 4.88 16.99 0.32
N VAL A 117 5.14 16.61 -0.93
CA VAL A 117 6.26 17.13 -1.72
C VAL A 117 5.92 18.50 -2.29
N LEU A 118 4.67 18.68 -2.74
CA LEU A 118 4.19 19.95 -3.31
C LEU A 118 3.95 21.03 -2.26
N PHE A 119 3.51 20.63 -1.08
CA PHE A 119 3.10 21.54 -0.01
C PHE A 119 3.89 21.27 1.28
N PRO A 120 5.23 21.44 1.25
CA PRO A 120 6.07 21.16 2.41
C PRO A 120 5.69 22.07 3.59
N GLY A 121 5.58 21.47 4.77
CA GLY A 121 5.23 22.17 6.00
C GLY A 121 3.74 22.45 6.23
N THR A 122 2.89 22.22 5.21
CA THR A 122 1.43 22.41 5.36
C THR A 122 0.64 21.11 5.10
N VAL A 123 1.28 20.10 4.56
CA VAL A 123 0.69 18.77 4.34
C VAL A 123 1.52 17.70 5.02
N VAL A 124 0.85 16.84 5.77
CA VAL A 124 1.43 15.69 6.46
C VAL A 124 0.85 14.41 5.90
N GLN A 125 1.71 13.46 5.54
CA GLN A 125 1.28 12.12 5.17
C GLN A 125 0.84 11.37 6.42
N VAL A 126 -0.32 10.72 6.34
CA VAL A 126 -0.88 9.87 7.41
C VAL A 126 -1.01 8.46 6.86
N ALA A 127 -0.28 7.52 7.44
CA ALA A 127 -0.40 6.10 7.09
C ALA A 127 -1.01 5.33 8.26
N VAL A 128 -2.08 4.61 7.96
CA VAL A 128 -2.85 3.83 8.93
C VAL A 128 -2.66 2.36 8.63
N ARG A 129 -2.23 1.59 9.63
CA ARG A 129 -2.09 0.14 9.52
C ARG A 129 -3.25 -0.57 10.19
N GLY A 130 -3.75 -1.65 9.57
CA GLY A 130 -4.85 -2.45 10.10
C GLY A 130 -4.46 -3.41 11.23
N GLY A 131 -3.16 -3.70 11.42
CA GLY A 131 -2.67 -4.60 12.44
C GLY A 131 -1.16 -4.60 12.62
N ASP A 132 -0.67 -5.35 13.60
CA ASP A 132 0.77 -5.52 13.89
C ASP A 132 1.37 -6.76 13.20
N ASP A 133 0.67 -7.30 12.20
CA ASP A 133 1.11 -8.43 11.38
C ASP A 133 1.55 -7.97 9.98
N TYR A 134 1.98 -8.93 9.17
CA TYR A 134 2.47 -8.65 7.82
C TYR A 134 1.42 -7.94 6.94
N LEU A 135 0.17 -8.38 6.96
CA LEU A 135 -0.90 -7.74 6.19
C LEU A 135 -1.20 -6.34 6.68
N GLY A 136 -1.27 -6.14 8.00
CA GLY A 136 -1.49 -4.82 8.58
C GLY A 136 -0.41 -3.81 8.19
N TYR A 137 0.86 -4.24 8.09
CA TYR A 137 1.92 -3.38 7.55
C TYR A 137 1.77 -3.10 6.05
N LEU A 138 1.32 -4.05 5.25
CA LEU A 138 1.05 -3.81 3.84
C LEU A 138 -0.11 -2.81 3.65
N GLU A 139 -1.08 -2.81 4.54
CA GLU A 139 -2.21 -1.89 4.50
C GLU A 139 -1.80 -0.42 4.66
N GLU A 140 -0.66 -0.11 5.26
CA GLU A 140 -0.09 1.25 5.25
C GLU A 140 0.07 1.81 3.82
N MET A 141 0.22 0.92 2.82
CA MET A 141 0.42 1.28 1.42
C MET A 141 -0.88 1.44 0.63
N LEU A 142 -2.06 1.09 1.19
CA LEU A 142 -3.32 1.22 0.48
C LEU A 142 -3.52 2.64 -0.05
N GLY A 143 -3.91 2.73 -1.30
CA GLY A 143 -4.10 4.00 -2.01
C GLY A 143 -2.82 4.66 -2.54
N THR A 144 -1.62 4.15 -2.22
CA THR A 144 -0.40 4.68 -2.84
C THR A 144 -0.32 4.27 -4.33
N PRO A 145 0.31 5.10 -5.17
CA PRO A 145 0.40 4.82 -6.59
C PRO A 145 1.30 3.62 -6.91
N PHE A 146 1.00 2.96 -8.02
CA PHE A 146 1.93 2.02 -8.63
C PHE A 146 3.13 2.76 -9.21
N LEU A 147 4.34 2.39 -8.79
CA LEU A 147 5.59 2.89 -9.33
C LEU A 147 6.40 1.70 -9.84
N MET A 148 6.58 1.58 -11.15
CA MET A 148 7.37 0.49 -11.72
C MET A 148 8.85 0.68 -11.37
N ALA A 149 9.47 -0.34 -10.78
CA ALA A 149 10.85 -0.32 -10.32
C ALA A 149 11.15 0.92 -9.44
N PRO A 150 10.55 1.03 -8.26
CA PRO A 150 10.76 2.14 -7.35
C PRO A 150 12.26 2.34 -7.06
N ARG A 151 12.65 3.59 -6.80
CA ARG A 151 14.06 3.99 -6.65
C ARG A 151 14.31 4.58 -5.25
N LEU A 152 15.56 4.92 -5.00
CA LEU A 152 15.91 5.73 -3.84
C LEU A 152 15.41 7.17 -4.04
N THR A 153 14.89 7.75 -2.99
CA THR A 153 14.62 9.18 -2.90
C THR A 153 15.93 9.97 -2.85
N PRO A 154 15.93 11.28 -3.08
CA PRO A 154 17.12 12.12 -2.88
C PRO A 154 17.73 11.99 -1.47
N GLY A 155 16.93 11.68 -0.45
CA GLY A 155 17.39 11.43 0.93
C GLY A 155 17.98 10.03 1.17
N GLY A 156 18.02 9.15 0.16
CA GLY A 156 18.58 7.80 0.25
C GLY A 156 17.61 6.72 0.70
N SER A 157 16.39 7.07 1.09
CA SER A 157 15.35 6.09 1.44
C SER A 157 14.71 5.51 0.17
N HIS A 158 14.27 4.26 0.21
CA HIS A 158 13.52 3.69 -0.90
C HIS A 158 12.11 4.32 -0.98
N GLN A 159 11.58 4.52 -2.18
CA GLN A 159 10.26 5.13 -2.40
C GLN A 159 9.13 4.39 -1.68
N ALA A 160 9.19 3.05 -1.66
CA ALA A 160 8.23 2.26 -0.90
C ALA A 160 8.36 2.49 0.61
N ASP A 161 9.58 2.55 1.17
CA ASP A 161 9.77 2.85 2.60
C ASP A 161 9.21 4.23 2.97
N SER A 162 9.26 5.18 2.04
CA SER A 162 8.69 6.52 2.21
C SER A 162 7.19 6.60 1.84
N ARG A 163 6.55 5.50 1.47
CA ARG A 163 5.14 5.40 1.04
C ARG A 163 4.78 6.34 -0.10
N LEU A 164 5.73 6.61 -0.99
CA LEU A 164 5.48 7.41 -2.19
C LEU A 164 4.84 6.58 -3.30
N GLY A 165 4.89 5.26 -3.18
CA GLY A 165 4.36 4.27 -4.08
C GLY A 165 5.28 3.06 -4.20
N CYS A 166 4.80 1.99 -4.81
CA CYS A 166 5.56 0.76 -5.02
C CYS A 166 5.04 -0.01 -6.25
N ASP A 167 5.85 -0.94 -6.75
CA ASP A 167 5.38 -2.02 -7.61
C ASP A 167 4.89 -3.21 -6.78
N CYS A 168 4.50 -4.27 -7.46
CA CYS A 168 3.95 -5.47 -6.82
C CYS A 168 4.93 -6.16 -5.88
N ALA A 169 6.18 -6.34 -6.31
CA ALA A 169 7.23 -6.94 -5.49
C ALA A 169 7.68 -5.99 -4.36
N GLY A 170 7.75 -4.69 -4.66
CA GLY A 170 8.05 -3.66 -3.68
C GLY A 170 7.03 -3.60 -2.55
N LEU A 171 5.74 -3.83 -2.83
CA LEU A 171 4.71 -3.95 -1.80
C LEU A 171 5.01 -5.12 -0.86
N ALA A 172 5.24 -6.32 -1.42
CA ALA A 172 5.52 -7.51 -0.62
C ALA A 172 6.76 -7.34 0.27
N VAL A 173 7.84 -6.78 -0.29
CA VAL A 173 9.08 -6.49 0.45
C VAL A 173 8.84 -5.44 1.55
N TYR A 174 8.07 -4.40 1.26
CA TYR A 174 7.77 -3.34 2.22
C TYR A 174 7.24 -3.88 3.54
N GLY A 175 6.23 -4.77 3.52
CA GLY A 175 5.66 -5.35 4.75
C GLY A 175 6.70 -6.11 5.58
N ARG A 176 7.58 -6.88 4.95
CA ARG A 176 8.65 -7.62 5.67
C ARG A 176 9.67 -6.66 6.29
N ARG A 177 10.07 -5.62 5.56
CA ARG A 177 10.96 -4.58 6.10
C ARG A 177 10.32 -3.84 7.27
N ARG A 178 9.02 -3.57 7.21
CA ARG A 178 8.25 -2.98 8.33
C ARG A 178 8.22 -3.87 9.57
N MET A 179 8.30 -5.20 9.39
CA MET A 179 8.47 -6.18 10.48
C MET A 179 9.91 -6.27 10.99
N GLY A 180 10.84 -5.44 10.50
CA GLY A 180 12.25 -5.45 10.88
C GLY A 180 13.08 -6.54 10.18
N ARG A 181 12.60 -7.09 9.07
CA ARG A 181 13.35 -8.08 8.29
C ARG A 181 14.22 -7.40 7.23
N GLU A 182 15.43 -7.92 7.03
CA GLU A 182 16.35 -7.44 6.00
C GLU A 182 16.06 -8.12 4.66
N VAL A 183 15.17 -7.52 3.87
CA VAL A 183 14.83 -7.97 2.52
C VAL A 183 15.16 -6.85 1.54
N GLU A 184 15.87 -7.20 0.47
CA GLU A 184 16.20 -6.26 -0.60
C GLU A 184 14.98 -5.99 -1.49
N TYR A 185 14.85 -4.76 -1.99
CA TYR A 185 13.88 -4.43 -3.03
C TYR A 185 14.34 -5.00 -4.38
N LEU A 186 13.60 -5.98 -4.86
CA LEU A 186 13.87 -6.73 -6.08
C LEU A 186 12.60 -6.84 -6.91
N GLY A 187 12.74 -7.07 -8.20
CA GLY A 187 11.61 -7.44 -9.04
C GLY A 187 11.08 -8.85 -8.70
N PRO A 188 9.91 -9.24 -9.26
CA PRO A 188 9.24 -10.50 -8.93
C PRO A 188 10.15 -11.74 -8.96
N GLY A 189 10.95 -11.92 -10.02
CA GLY A 189 11.87 -13.06 -10.13
C GLY A 189 13.05 -13.05 -9.15
N GLY A 190 13.32 -11.93 -8.49
CA GLY A 190 14.36 -11.85 -7.47
C GLY A 190 13.89 -12.28 -6.07
N LEU A 191 12.59 -12.34 -5.84
CA LEU A 191 12.02 -12.71 -4.56
C LEU A 191 12.22 -14.20 -4.23
N ASP A 192 12.41 -15.05 -5.21
CA ASP A 192 12.60 -16.51 -5.04
C ASP A 192 13.67 -16.87 -4.01
N ARG A 193 14.67 -15.98 -3.82
CA ARG A 193 15.74 -16.19 -2.81
C ARG A 193 15.26 -16.07 -1.36
N TYR A 194 14.11 -15.46 -1.13
CA TYR A 194 13.51 -15.23 0.19
C TYR A 194 12.25 -16.06 0.42
N LEU A 195 11.84 -16.85 -0.58
CA LEU A 195 10.58 -17.54 -0.60
C LEU A 195 10.76 -19.05 -0.70
N GLU A 196 9.92 -19.79 0.02
CA GLU A 196 9.82 -21.24 -0.08
C GLU A 196 8.53 -21.61 -0.82
N PRO A 197 8.59 -22.46 -1.87
CA PRO A 197 7.39 -22.87 -2.57
C PRO A 197 6.50 -23.74 -1.67
N LEU A 198 5.21 -23.41 -1.61
CA LEU A 198 4.22 -24.26 -0.93
C LEU A 198 3.87 -25.50 -1.75
N PHE A 199 3.99 -25.39 -3.07
CA PHE A 199 3.78 -26.48 -4.02
C PHE A 199 4.95 -26.50 -5.01
N PRO A 200 5.43 -27.71 -5.39
CA PRO A 200 6.58 -27.82 -6.29
C PRO A 200 6.27 -27.32 -7.70
N ASP A 201 5.03 -27.53 -8.14
CA ASP A 201 4.60 -27.25 -9.50
C ASP A 201 3.66 -26.06 -9.59
N PRO A 202 3.61 -25.38 -10.75
CA PRO A 202 2.63 -24.32 -10.99
C PRO A 202 1.21 -24.85 -10.95
N LEU A 203 0.31 -24.06 -10.38
CA LEU A 203 -1.12 -24.31 -10.39
C LEU A 203 -1.75 -23.72 -11.64
N LEU A 204 -2.68 -24.45 -12.24
CA LEU A 204 -3.39 -24.04 -13.44
C LEU A 204 -4.84 -23.67 -13.11
N PRO A 205 -5.41 -22.63 -13.73
CA PRO A 205 -6.81 -22.31 -13.53
C PRO A 205 -7.72 -23.35 -14.19
N ASP A 206 -8.71 -23.82 -13.45
CA ASP A 206 -9.81 -24.62 -13.99
C ASP A 206 -10.83 -23.72 -14.71
N SER A 207 -11.65 -24.30 -15.57
CA SER A 207 -12.71 -23.58 -16.29
C SER A 207 -13.99 -23.38 -15.48
N LEU A 208 -14.00 -23.80 -14.22
CA LEU A 208 -15.15 -23.62 -13.31
C LEU A 208 -15.38 -22.14 -12.97
N SER A 209 -16.58 -21.82 -12.50
CA SER A 209 -16.92 -20.48 -12.01
C SER A 209 -17.42 -20.59 -10.55
N PRO A 210 -16.63 -20.03 -9.56
CA PRO A 210 -15.32 -19.36 -9.72
C PRO A 210 -14.25 -20.33 -10.23
N ALA A 211 -13.24 -19.80 -10.92
CA ALA A 211 -12.13 -20.60 -11.40
C ALA A 211 -11.27 -21.10 -10.23
N ILE A 212 -11.21 -22.42 -10.05
CA ILE A 212 -10.38 -23.07 -9.04
C ILE A 212 -9.00 -23.33 -9.64
N PHE A 213 -7.95 -23.16 -8.84
CA PHE A 213 -6.58 -23.46 -9.26
C PHE A 213 -6.23 -24.90 -8.85
N ARG A 214 -5.69 -25.65 -9.80
CA ARG A 214 -5.37 -27.07 -9.60
C ARG A 214 -3.92 -27.37 -9.85
N GLY A 215 -3.37 -28.24 -9.02
CA GLY A 215 -2.08 -28.86 -9.24
C GLY A 215 -2.10 -29.88 -10.41
N PRO A 216 -0.94 -30.43 -10.80
CA PRO A 216 -0.82 -31.41 -11.89
C PRO A 216 -1.64 -32.67 -11.68
N GLU A 217 -1.89 -33.08 -10.45
CA GLU A 217 -2.69 -34.27 -10.08
C GLU A 217 -4.18 -33.97 -9.99
N GLY A 218 -4.58 -32.71 -10.27
CA GLY A 218 -5.97 -32.27 -10.25
C GLY A 218 -6.46 -31.79 -8.89
N ASP A 219 -5.59 -31.75 -7.87
CA ASP A 219 -5.95 -31.28 -6.55
C ASP A 219 -6.15 -29.76 -6.55
N SER A 220 -7.16 -29.29 -5.83
CA SER A 220 -7.33 -27.87 -5.56
C SER A 220 -6.35 -27.41 -4.48
N LEU A 221 -5.92 -26.14 -4.58
CA LEU A 221 -5.09 -25.51 -3.54
C LEU A 221 -5.92 -25.27 -2.27
N PRO A 222 -5.62 -25.94 -1.14
CA PRO A 222 -6.35 -25.71 0.08
C PRO A 222 -5.98 -24.34 0.70
N VAL A 223 -6.96 -23.69 1.33
CA VAL A 223 -6.76 -22.50 2.17
C VAL A 223 -6.88 -22.90 3.64
N GLY A 224 -5.93 -22.47 4.45
CA GLY A 224 -5.88 -22.77 5.87
C GLY A 224 -4.62 -23.55 6.26
N PRO A 225 -4.61 -24.14 7.48
CA PRO A 225 -3.45 -24.88 8.00
C PRO A 225 -2.99 -25.99 7.04
N GLY A 226 -1.72 -25.94 6.64
CA GLY A 226 -1.15 -26.87 5.66
C GLY A 226 -1.32 -26.48 4.20
N GLY A 227 -2.00 -25.37 3.92
CA GLY A 227 -2.18 -24.77 2.59
C GLY A 227 -1.81 -23.29 2.58
N LEU A 228 -2.51 -22.54 1.73
CA LEU A 228 -2.36 -21.10 1.58
C LEU A 228 -2.91 -20.38 2.81
N MET A 229 -2.10 -19.49 3.38
CA MET A 229 -2.43 -18.69 4.56
C MET A 229 -2.37 -17.19 4.24
N PRO A 230 -3.14 -16.34 4.93
CA PRO A 230 -2.97 -14.89 4.82
C PRO A 230 -1.50 -14.49 5.00
N GLY A 231 -0.98 -13.67 4.07
CA GLY A 231 0.42 -13.28 4.02
C GLY A 231 1.30 -14.12 3.08
N ASP A 232 0.83 -15.24 2.58
CA ASP A 232 1.54 -16.02 1.55
C ASP A 232 1.55 -15.29 0.21
N ILE A 233 2.54 -15.57 -0.61
CA ILE A 233 2.79 -14.91 -1.89
C ILE A 233 2.14 -15.71 -3.02
N VAL A 234 1.35 -15.04 -3.83
CA VAL A 234 0.77 -15.57 -5.08
C VAL A 234 1.51 -14.93 -6.25
N HIS A 235 2.22 -15.75 -7.03
CA HIS A 235 3.15 -15.30 -8.07
C HIS A 235 2.67 -15.76 -9.45
N PHE A 236 2.34 -14.79 -10.31
CA PHE A 236 1.83 -15.02 -11.67
C PHE A 236 2.91 -14.84 -12.76
N GLY A 237 4.19 -15.01 -12.42
CA GLY A 237 5.34 -14.81 -13.31
C GLY A 237 5.86 -13.37 -13.24
N GLU A 238 5.17 -12.41 -13.80
CA GLU A 238 5.57 -11.00 -13.80
C GLU A 238 4.91 -10.18 -12.68
N GLN A 239 3.85 -10.71 -12.09
CA GLN A 239 3.07 -10.07 -11.02
C GLN A 239 3.17 -10.89 -9.74
N VAL A 240 3.32 -10.18 -8.63
CA VAL A 240 3.30 -10.71 -7.28
C VAL A 240 2.13 -10.09 -6.52
N SER A 241 1.42 -10.92 -5.79
CA SER A 241 0.34 -10.50 -4.90
C SER A 241 0.48 -11.20 -3.57
N VAL A 242 -0.13 -10.69 -2.52
CA VAL A 242 -0.17 -11.30 -1.20
C VAL A 242 -1.59 -11.81 -0.95
N PHE A 243 -1.73 -13.08 -0.62
CA PHE A 243 -3.02 -13.64 -0.25
C PHE A 243 -3.52 -12.99 1.04
N ALA A 244 -4.73 -12.46 0.99
CA ALA A 244 -5.30 -11.72 2.12
C ALA A 244 -6.44 -12.47 2.80
N ARG A 245 -7.37 -13.02 2.02
CA ARG A 245 -8.58 -13.64 2.59
C ARG A 245 -9.26 -14.62 1.63
N ASP A 246 -9.73 -15.71 2.22
CA ASP A 246 -10.66 -16.68 1.59
C ASP A 246 -12.07 -16.06 1.56
N LEU A 247 -12.57 -15.73 0.37
CA LEU A 247 -13.91 -15.16 0.15
C LEU A 247 -14.78 -16.03 -0.74
N GLY A 248 -14.19 -16.85 -1.59
CA GLY A 248 -14.88 -17.70 -2.55
C GLY A 248 -15.37 -19.02 -1.96
N ALA A 249 -14.98 -20.13 -2.55
CA ALA A 249 -15.30 -21.47 -2.05
C ALA A 249 -14.47 -21.77 -0.80
N ARG A 250 -15.13 -21.81 0.33
CA ARG A 250 -14.48 -21.92 1.65
C ARG A 250 -13.44 -23.04 1.71
N GLY A 251 -12.22 -22.68 2.07
CA GLY A 251 -11.11 -23.61 2.24
C GLY A 251 -10.42 -24.04 0.94
N VAL A 252 -10.74 -23.39 -0.18
CA VAL A 252 -10.14 -23.67 -1.50
C VAL A 252 -9.81 -22.34 -2.16
N PHE A 253 -8.58 -22.19 -2.63
CA PHE A 253 -8.17 -20.99 -3.34
C PHE A 253 -8.81 -20.91 -4.71
N ASP A 254 -9.54 -19.82 -4.95
CA ASP A 254 -10.26 -19.60 -6.20
C ASP A 254 -10.19 -18.12 -6.68
N SER A 255 -10.87 -17.87 -7.80
CA SER A 255 -10.82 -16.55 -8.45
C SER A 255 -11.54 -15.43 -7.68
N ASP A 256 -12.34 -15.74 -6.68
CA ASP A 256 -13.08 -14.77 -5.87
C ASP A 256 -12.35 -14.42 -4.55
N ASP A 257 -11.24 -15.13 -4.26
CA ASP A 257 -10.40 -14.84 -3.13
C ASP A 257 -9.68 -13.51 -3.23
N LEU A 258 -9.38 -12.91 -2.08
CA LEU A 258 -8.85 -11.57 -1.98
C LEU A 258 -7.32 -11.56 -1.91
N LEU A 259 -6.74 -10.76 -2.78
CA LEU A 259 -5.31 -10.45 -2.82
C LEU A 259 -5.06 -8.99 -2.47
N LEU A 260 -3.96 -8.73 -1.79
CA LEU A 260 -3.40 -7.39 -1.65
C LEU A 260 -2.24 -7.25 -2.64
N GLN A 261 -2.31 -6.27 -3.53
CA GLN A 261 -1.30 -6.05 -4.56
C GLN A 261 -1.14 -4.59 -4.91
N SER A 262 -0.04 -4.24 -5.56
CA SER A 262 0.15 -2.96 -6.22
C SER A 262 0.20 -3.19 -7.72
N TRP A 263 -0.71 -2.57 -8.46
CA TRP A 263 -0.81 -2.59 -9.90
C TRP A 263 -1.26 -1.22 -10.42
N PHE A 264 -1.62 -1.07 -11.69
CA PHE A 264 -1.88 0.22 -12.33
C PHE A 264 -2.82 1.16 -11.55
N ASP A 265 -3.74 0.65 -10.77
CA ASP A 265 -4.62 1.43 -9.91
C ASP A 265 -4.04 1.72 -8.52
N GLY A 266 -2.75 1.37 -8.31
CA GLY A 266 -2.07 1.53 -7.04
C GLY A 266 -2.17 0.31 -6.14
N ALA A 267 -1.75 0.48 -4.88
CA ALA A 267 -1.84 -0.56 -3.88
C ALA A 267 -3.28 -0.69 -3.36
N GLY A 268 -3.82 -1.90 -3.40
CA GLY A 268 -5.22 -2.15 -3.02
C GLY A 268 -5.56 -3.63 -2.90
N TYR A 269 -6.78 -3.89 -2.45
CA TYR A 269 -7.39 -5.21 -2.40
C TYR A 269 -8.14 -5.50 -3.70
N TRP A 270 -7.91 -6.68 -4.26
CA TRP A 270 -8.49 -7.15 -5.51
C TRP A 270 -8.82 -8.62 -5.39
N THR A 271 -9.94 -9.04 -5.95
CA THR A 271 -10.12 -10.49 -6.14
C THR A 271 -9.11 -11.01 -7.17
N VAL A 272 -8.78 -12.29 -7.10
CA VAL A 272 -7.90 -12.92 -8.10
C VAL A 272 -8.44 -12.68 -9.50
N ARG A 273 -9.75 -12.67 -9.67
CA ARG A 273 -10.45 -12.39 -10.95
C ARG A 273 -10.19 -10.97 -11.45
N GLU A 274 -10.25 -9.97 -10.55
CA GLU A 274 -10.07 -8.56 -10.87
C GLU A 274 -8.60 -8.22 -11.14
N CYS A 275 -7.65 -8.96 -10.57
CA CYS A 275 -6.23 -8.70 -10.77
C CYS A 275 -5.76 -8.90 -12.23
N GLY A 276 -6.60 -9.46 -13.10
CA GLY A 276 -6.32 -9.64 -14.52
C GLY A 276 -5.40 -10.83 -14.85
N PHE A 277 -4.91 -11.54 -13.84
CA PHE A 277 -3.99 -12.67 -14.01
C PHE A 277 -4.63 -14.04 -13.76
N PHE A 278 -5.89 -14.12 -13.40
CA PHE A 278 -6.59 -15.34 -12.99
C PHE A 278 -6.60 -16.47 -14.02
N ARG A 279 -6.27 -16.21 -15.28
CA ARG A 279 -6.16 -17.21 -16.36
C ARG A 279 -4.74 -17.69 -16.59
N ARG A 280 -3.77 -17.20 -15.81
CA ARG A 280 -2.37 -17.59 -15.94
C ARG A 280 -2.02 -18.67 -14.92
N PRO A 281 -1.03 -19.53 -15.23
CA PRO A 281 -0.40 -20.36 -14.22
C PRO A 281 0.12 -19.49 -13.09
N LEU A 282 0.00 -19.98 -11.87
CA LEU A 282 0.53 -19.29 -10.70
C LEU A 282 1.36 -20.25 -9.86
N ARG A 283 2.24 -19.70 -9.05
CA ARG A 283 2.94 -20.39 -7.98
C ARG A 283 2.59 -19.72 -6.66
N VAL A 284 2.62 -20.50 -5.59
CA VAL A 284 2.39 -19.99 -4.23
C VAL A 284 3.60 -20.26 -3.37
N PHE A 285 3.96 -19.26 -2.58
CA PHE A 285 5.17 -19.28 -1.76
C PHE A 285 4.86 -18.77 -0.37
N ARG A 286 5.69 -19.15 0.55
CA ARG A 286 5.77 -18.58 1.90
C ARG A 286 7.12 -17.91 2.09
N TRP A 287 7.16 -16.86 2.88
CA TRP A 287 8.43 -16.28 3.28
C TRP A 287 9.24 -17.33 4.06
N ALA A 288 10.49 -17.55 3.67
CA ALA A 288 11.39 -18.43 4.38
C ALA A 288 11.62 -17.95 5.81
N GLU A 289 11.93 -18.86 6.72
CA GLU A 289 12.25 -18.52 8.10
C GLU A 289 13.41 -17.49 8.15
N GLY A 290 13.21 -16.44 8.94
CA GLY A 290 14.20 -15.36 9.06
C GLY A 290 13.93 -14.13 8.19
N TYR A 291 13.06 -14.24 7.18
CA TYR A 291 12.73 -13.14 6.27
C TYR A 291 11.30 -12.64 6.39
#